data_78d80a6439d9cc22236a8e35b8a4ce75
#
_entry.id   78d80a6439d9cc22236a8e35b8a4ce75
#
_cell.length_a   1.000
_cell.length_b   1.000
_cell.length_c   1.000
_cell.angle_alpha   90.00
_cell.angle_beta   90.00
_cell.angle_gamma   90.00
#
_symmetry.space_group_name_H-M   'P 1'
#
loop_
_entity.id
_entity.type
_entity.pdbx_description
1 polymer ?
#
loop_
_entity_poly.entity_id
_entity_poly.type
_entity_poly.pdbx_seq_one_letter_code
_entity_poly.pdbx_strand_id
1 'polypeptide(L)'
;MLHRLFGLVKIHIETAGGSGEGEVVLPAVSKSAAVAIEAVIEDGKRRARMKEAPEVIMTGLPFVSMLPILEVEEREEVERQPKVETTFQMKTKELLLLATTSGGIGVILSGVFLFLMQFSEFIPVELIYGQVQTMLKTGIIVVATIVAVVFFIAWILSVAMTYISYYAFTVQKDEENIIITRGLLEKKKVTVPLTRVQGIEVIQNPFRQLIGYETVVLHSAGSVSGDGEKLNLFPLVRSKKREELLTSLFPTMAFPNPEHRLPKHSRPYFRRVHYNWLLPLIAALIYFFPPYGWLSVLLIPLHFAHSAWRHHSASFQVVDKQVILRHRGLLSLYTMYTTRRRVQSSTIRQSIFQERGNVGTLMLKIKSGSWQAEGRVPHMDIADARHIFYQTTPEKK
;
A
#
# COMPACT_ATOMS: atom_id res chain seq x y z
N MET A 1 17.49 7.89 16.24
CA MET A 1 17.40 7.83 17.71
C MET A 1 18.00 9.05 18.40
N LEU A 2 19.22 9.44 18.09
CA LEU A 2 19.93 10.58 18.71
C LEU A 2 19.15 11.90 18.61
N HIS A 3 18.55 12.23 17.47
CA HIS A 3 17.80 13.49 17.27
C HIS A 3 16.67 13.72 18.27
N ARG A 4 16.00 12.65 18.73
CA ARG A 4 14.91 12.78 19.71
C ARG A 4 15.40 13.09 21.13
N LEU A 5 16.57 12.57 21.51
CA LEU A 5 17.22 12.89 22.79
C LEU A 5 17.59 14.36 22.88
N PHE A 6 17.92 14.99 21.74
CA PHE A 6 18.28 16.41 21.65
C PHE A 6 17.12 17.31 21.21
N GLY A 7 15.87 16.80 21.16
CA GLY A 7 14.70 17.58 20.77
C GLY A 7 14.69 18.03 19.31
N LEU A 8 15.48 17.38 18.43
CA LEU A 8 15.61 17.71 17.03
C LEU A 8 14.63 16.88 16.18
N VAL A 9 14.16 17.48 15.09
CA VAL A 9 13.29 16.85 14.07
C VAL A 9 13.91 16.99 12.69
N LYS A 10 13.63 16.03 11.81
CA LYS A 10 14.00 16.08 10.39
C LYS A 10 12.79 16.51 9.59
N ILE A 11 12.92 17.55 8.79
CA ILE A 11 11.86 18.06 7.91
C ILE A 11 12.21 17.70 6.48
N HIS A 12 11.22 17.14 5.76
CA HIS A 12 11.26 16.94 4.31
C HIS A 12 10.21 17.86 3.68
N ILE A 13 10.64 18.74 2.80
CA ILE A 13 9.77 19.63 2.04
C ILE A 13 9.77 19.15 0.59
N GLU A 14 8.59 18.81 0.08
CA GLU A 14 8.39 18.38 -1.31
C GLU A 14 7.54 19.39 -2.05
N THR A 15 7.95 19.77 -3.25
CA THR A 15 7.16 20.62 -4.14
C THR A 15 6.30 19.79 -5.10
N ALA A 16 5.30 20.42 -5.71
CA ALA A 16 4.32 19.73 -6.55
C ALA A 16 4.91 19.13 -7.84
N GLY A 17 6.13 19.49 -8.24
CA GLY A 17 6.81 19.07 -9.47
C GLY A 17 8.02 18.16 -9.28
N GLY A 18 8.39 17.85 -8.04
CA GLY A 18 9.64 17.12 -7.74
C GLY A 18 9.66 15.67 -8.18
N SER A 19 10.85 15.18 -8.52
CA SER A 19 11.15 13.82 -9.01
C SER A 19 11.12 12.72 -7.95
N GLY A 20 10.54 12.98 -6.76
CA GLY A 20 10.37 11.96 -5.71
C GLY A 20 11.43 11.95 -4.61
N GLU A 21 12.53 12.68 -4.76
CA GLU A 21 13.43 13.02 -3.66
C GLU A 21 12.99 14.38 -3.10
N GLY A 22 12.86 14.51 -1.77
CA GLY A 22 12.49 15.78 -1.14
C GLY A 22 13.45 16.87 -1.60
N GLU A 23 12.95 17.94 -2.24
CA GLU A 23 13.79 19.02 -2.78
C GLU A 23 14.61 19.70 -1.70
N VAL A 24 14.10 19.74 -0.47
CA VAL A 24 14.81 20.27 0.69
C VAL A 24 14.67 19.31 1.87
N VAL A 25 15.80 18.83 2.35
CA VAL A 25 15.88 17.99 3.54
C VAL A 25 16.64 18.74 4.62
N LEU A 26 15.95 19.09 5.71
CA LEU A 26 16.55 19.71 6.91
C LEU A 26 16.77 18.62 7.96
N PRO A 27 18.01 18.11 8.14
CA PRO A 27 18.26 16.89 8.90
C PRO A 27 18.17 17.06 10.43
N ALA A 28 18.33 18.28 10.94
CA ALA A 28 18.35 18.54 12.39
C ALA A 28 17.82 19.95 12.68
N VAL A 29 16.54 20.07 12.95
CA VAL A 29 15.86 21.34 13.28
C VAL A 29 15.22 21.20 14.66
N SER A 30 15.25 22.27 15.48
CA SER A 30 14.55 22.26 16.77
C SER A 30 13.03 22.19 16.57
N LYS A 31 12.31 21.65 17.54
CA LYS A 31 10.84 21.57 17.46
C LYS A 31 10.17 22.94 17.25
N SER A 32 10.67 23.98 17.90
CA SER A 32 10.16 25.35 17.77
C SER A 32 10.39 25.90 16.36
N ALA A 33 11.59 25.70 15.79
CA ALA A 33 11.89 26.09 14.42
C ALA A 33 11.08 25.29 13.40
N ALA A 34 10.80 24.01 13.65
CA ALA A 34 9.95 23.19 12.80
C ALA A 34 8.50 23.72 12.70
N VAL A 35 7.93 24.12 13.85
CA VAL A 35 6.59 24.74 13.90
C VAL A 35 6.59 26.09 13.17
N ALA A 36 7.62 26.91 13.35
CA ALA A 36 7.75 28.18 12.64
C ALA A 36 7.84 27.98 11.11
N ILE A 37 8.61 27.00 10.64
CA ILE A 37 8.71 26.66 9.23
C ILE A 37 7.35 26.16 8.66
N GLU A 38 6.64 25.31 9.41
CA GLU A 38 5.30 24.83 9.02
C GLU A 38 4.33 26.01 8.86
N ALA A 39 4.32 26.95 9.81
CA ALA A 39 3.49 28.17 9.77
C ALA A 39 3.81 29.08 8.55
N VAL A 40 5.08 29.29 8.25
CA VAL A 40 5.49 30.11 7.08
C VAL A 40 5.09 29.46 5.77
N ILE A 41 5.21 28.13 5.66
CA ILE A 41 4.79 27.38 4.46
C ILE A 41 3.27 27.47 4.28
N GLU A 42 2.52 27.38 5.38
CA GLU A 42 1.06 27.44 5.34
C GLU A 42 0.56 28.83 4.98
N ASP A 43 1.17 29.88 5.51
CA ASP A 43 0.90 31.27 5.12
C ASP A 43 1.26 31.55 3.64
N GLY A 44 2.39 31.02 3.18
CA GLY A 44 2.78 31.11 1.76
C GLY A 44 1.77 30.43 0.83
N LYS A 45 1.26 29.28 1.18
CA LYS A 45 0.19 28.58 0.44
C LYS A 45 -1.11 29.38 0.44
N ARG A 46 -1.47 29.98 1.56
CA ARG A 46 -2.67 30.84 1.69
C ARG A 46 -2.57 32.07 0.80
N ARG A 47 -1.42 32.76 0.76
CA ARG A 47 -1.17 33.90 -0.12
C ARG A 47 -1.18 33.52 -1.60
N ALA A 48 -0.62 32.38 -1.96
CA ALA A 48 -0.65 31.88 -3.34
C ALA A 48 -2.09 31.62 -3.81
N ARG A 49 -2.95 31.04 -2.97
CA ARG A 49 -4.38 30.80 -3.27
C ARG A 49 -5.17 32.13 -3.43
N MET A 50 -4.85 33.17 -2.65
CA MET A 50 -5.50 34.47 -2.78
C MET A 50 -5.12 35.18 -4.09
N LYS A 51 -3.93 34.90 -4.65
CA LYS A 51 -3.52 35.42 -5.96
C LYS A 51 -4.13 34.70 -7.15
N GLU A 52 -4.58 33.45 -6.96
CA GLU A 52 -5.26 32.64 -8.00
C GLU A 52 -6.79 32.83 -8.01
N ALA A 53 -7.36 33.60 -7.07
CA ALA A 53 -8.75 34.00 -7.13
C ALA A 53 -8.93 34.94 -8.33
N PRO A 54 -9.90 34.68 -9.26
CA PRO A 54 -10.10 35.53 -10.42
C PRO A 54 -10.44 36.94 -9.93
N GLU A 55 -9.68 37.95 -10.39
CA GLU A 55 -10.02 39.35 -10.28
C GLU A 55 -11.40 39.55 -10.90
N VAL A 56 -12.41 39.74 -10.06
CA VAL A 56 -13.69 40.26 -10.54
C VAL A 56 -13.42 41.69 -11.03
N ILE A 57 -13.25 41.82 -12.33
CA ILE A 57 -13.17 43.14 -13.01
C ILE A 57 -14.50 43.84 -12.76
N MET A 58 -14.55 44.66 -11.74
CA MET A 58 -15.59 45.68 -11.59
C MET A 58 -15.27 46.81 -12.57
N THR A 59 -15.77 46.66 -13.79
CA THR A 59 -15.85 47.78 -14.73
C THR A 59 -16.95 48.73 -14.27
N GLY A 60 -16.55 49.94 -13.88
CA GLY A 60 -17.33 51.16 -14.01
C GLY A 60 -18.18 51.56 -12.83
N LEU A 61 -17.58 52.36 -11.94
CA LEU A 61 -18.25 53.52 -11.30
C LEU A 61 -17.19 54.52 -10.82
N PRO A 62 -17.48 55.85 -10.83
CA PRO A 62 -16.45 56.87 -10.69
C PRO A 62 -16.03 57.06 -9.22
N PHE A 63 -14.74 57.35 -9.09
CA PHE A 63 -14.01 57.76 -7.91
C PHE A 63 -14.70 58.91 -7.18
N VAL A 64 -15.24 58.67 -6.00
CA VAL A 64 -15.54 59.70 -5.02
C VAL A 64 -14.70 59.42 -3.78
N SER A 65 -13.74 60.32 -3.59
CA SER A 65 -12.90 60.41 -2.42
C SER A 65 -13.74 60.73 -1.19
N MET A 66 -13.87 59.77 -0.28
CA MET A 66 -14.23 60.04 1.11
C MET A 66 -13.59 59.00 2.00
N LEU A 67 -12.47 59.34 2.58
CA LEU A 67 -11.88 58.61 3.71
C LEU A 67 -12.74 58.83 4.97
N PRO A 68 -13.28 57.80 5.57
CA PRO A 68 -13.38 57.75 7.02
C PRO A 68 -12.22 56.86 7.52
N ILE A 69 -11.51 57.39 8.47
CA ILE A 69 -10.66 56.68 9.38
C ILE A 69 -11.50 55.59 10.01
N LEU A 70 -11.42 54.38 9.43
CA LEU A 70 -11.90 53.18 10.12
C LEU A 70 -10.80 52.77 11.11
N GLU A 71 -11.10 53.01 12.37
CA GLU A 71 -10.48 52.30 13.47
C GLU A 71 -10.32 50.86 13.06
N VAL A 72 -9.08 50.38 13.05
CA VAL A 72 -8.75 48.99 12.97
C VAL A 72 -9.28 48.40 14.28
N GLU A 73 -10.57 48.05 14.31
CA GLU A 73 -11.00 46.98 15.21
C GLU A 73 -10.07 45.79 14.92
N GLU A 74 -9.15 45.54 15.79
CA GLU A 74 -8.53 44.23 16.00
C GLU A 74 -9.69 43.26 16.19
N ARG A 75 -10.29 42.83 15.08
CA ARG A 75 -11.02 41.56 15.10
C ARG A 75 -9.98 40.56 15.50
N GLU A 76 -10.03 40.18 16.76
CA GLU A 76 -9.52 38.85 17.19
C GLU A 76 -9.96 37.87 16.12
N GLU A 77 -9.07 37.58 15.16
CA GLU A 77 -9.18 36.41 14.33
C GLU A 77 -9.15 35.27 15.35
N VAL A 78 -10.32 34.88 15.80
CA VAL A 78 -10.52 33.61 16.45
C VAL A 78 -9.84 32.63 15.52
N GLU A 79 -8.64 32.28 15.90
CA GLU A 79 -7.82 31.24 15.31
C GLU A 79 -8.73 30.03 15.24
N ARG A 80 -9.47 29.88 14.13
CA ARG A 80 -10.22 28.68 13.84
C ARG A 80 -9.16 27.61 13.69
N GLN A 81 -8.76 27.04 14.82
CA GLN A 81 -8.00 25.80 14.82
C GLN A 81 -8.76 24.88 13.87
N PRO A 82 -8.16 24.43 12.78
CA PRO A 82 -8.82 23.54 11.83
C PRO A 82 -9.42 22.42 12.66
N LYS A 83 -10.72 22.20 12.53
CA LYS A 83 -11.44 21.19 13.28
C LYS A 83 -10.99 19.82 12.77
N VAL A 84 -9.79 19.43 13.20
CA VAL A 84 -9.16 18.16 12.84
C VAL A 84 -9.94 17.05 13.53
N GLU A 85 -10.76 16.37 12.77
CA GLU A 85 -11.53 15.25 13.27
C GLU A 85 -10.72 13.95 13.18
N THR A 86 -10.49 13.31 14.32
CA THR A 86 -9.83 12.00 14.35
C THR A 86 -10.78 10.94 13.80
N THR A 87 -10.57 10.55 12.54
CA THR A 87 -11.42 9.57 11.86
C THR A 87 -11.13 8.13 12.30
N PHE A 88 -9.85 7.84 12.61
CA PHE A 88 -9.44 6.48 12.98
C PHE A 88 -8.27 6.50 13.95
N GLN A 89 -8.35 5.69 15.00
CA GLN A 89 -7.27 5.40 15.93
C GLN A 89 -7.15 3.90 16.12
N MET A 90 -5.94 3.36 15.92
CA MET A 90 -5.68 1.94 16.10
C MET A 90 -5.54 1.60 17.58
N LYS A 91 -6.29 0.60 18.02
CA LYS A 91 -6.21 0.07 19.39
C LYS A 91 -4.99 -0.84 19.56
N THR A 92 -4.47 -0.94 20.79
CA THR A 92 -3.31 -1.80 21.11
C THR A 92 -3.51 -3.26 20.70
N LYS A 93 -4.72 -3.80 20.84
CA LYS A 93 -5.05 -5.16 20.41
C LYS A 93 -4.93 -5.32 18.87
N GLU A 94 -5.38 -4.34 18.11
CA GLU A 94 -5.27 -4.32 16.65
C GLU A 94 -3.82 -4.15 16.21
N LEU A 95 -3.02 -3.37 16.96
CA LEU A 95 -1.59 -3.19 16.72
C LEU A 95 -0.83 -4.51 16.93
N LEU A 96 -1.12 -5.26 17.99
CA LEU A 96 -0.54 -6.58 18.21
C LEU A 96 -0.94 -7.57 17.10
N LEU A 97 -2.22 -7.54 16.70
CA LEU A 97 -2.70 -8.37 15.61
C LEU A 97 -2.05 -7.99 14.27
N LEU A 98 -1.86 -6.71 14.01
CA LEU A 98 -1.09 -6.23 12.86
C LEU A 98 0.33 -6.79 12.91
N ALA A 99 1.03 -6.65 14.03
CA ALA A 99 2.41 -7.04 14.22
C ALA A 99 2.61 -8.56 14.01
N THR A 100 1.70 -9.38 14.53
CA THR A 100 1.75 -10.84 14.39
C THR A 100 1.38 -11.33 12.99
N THR A 101 0.57 -10.58 12.24
CA THR A 101 0.11 -10.93 10.88
C THR A 101 0.87 -10.22 9.77
N SER A 102 1.77 -9.28 10.09
CA SER A 102 2.63 -8.62 9.10
C SER A 102 3.75 -9.55 8.65
N GLY A 103 3.96 -9.64 7.33
CA GLY A 103 4.96 -10.53 6.72
C GLY A 103 6.42 -10.08 6.87
N GLY A 104 6.77 -9.29 7.88
CA GLY A 104 8.12 -8.74 8.08
C GLY A 104 9.20 -9.77 8.42
N ILE A 105 8.79 -11.00 8.78
CA ILE A 105 9.73 -12.09 9.14
C ILE A 105 10.72 -12.41 8.00
N GLY A 106 10.27 -12.36 6.73
CA GLY A 106 11.13 -12.63 5.59
C GLY A 106 12.24 -11.60 5.41
N VAL A 107 11.94 -10.32 5.70
CA VAL A 107 12.93 -9.24 5.65
C VAL A 107 13.99 -9.42 6.74
N ILE A 108 13.58 -9.80 7.95
CA ILE A 108 14.50 -10.05 9.06
C ILE A 108 15.38 -11.27 8.77
N LEU A 109 14.79 -12.37 8.28
CA LEU A 109 15.55 -13.55 7.89
C LEU A 109 16.54 -13.26 6.77
N SER A 110 16.15 -12.45 5.76
CA SER A 110 17.06 -12.00 4.70
C SER A 110 18.20 -11.15 5.28
N GLY A 111 17.90 -10.23 6.19
CA GLY A 111 18.91 -9.41 6.85
C GLY A 111 19.88 -10.26 7.68
N VAL A 112 19.39 -11.22 8.46
CA VAL A 112 20.23 -12.18 9.22
C VAL A 112 21.09 -13.02 8.27
N PHE A 113 20.51 -13.51 7.17
CA PHE A 113 21.27 -14.29 6.18
C PHE A 113 22.39 -13.46 5.55
N LEU A 114 22.11 -12.23 5.11
CA LEU A 114 23.11 -11.33 4.55
C LEU A 114 24.19 -10.99 5.57
N PHE A 115 23.79 -10.73 6.83
CA PHE A 115 24.74 -10.49 7.92
C PHE A 115 25.67 -11.69 8.13
N LEU A 116 25.12 -12.90 8.21
CA LEU A 116 25.93 -14.14 8.35
C LEU A 116 26.85 -14.33 7.15
N MET A 117 26.40 -14.04 5.93
CA MET A 117 27.24 -14.07 4.73
C MET A 117 28.39 -13.07 4.79
N GLN A 118 28.16 -11.86 5.30
CA GLN A 118 29.17 -10.82 5.46
C GLN A 118 30.30 -11.27 6.41
N PHE A 119 29.96 -12.06 7.43
CA PHE A 119 30.90 -12.55 8.43
C PHE A 119 31.29 -14.01 8.20
N SER A 120 31.08 -14.56 7.01
CA SER A 120 31.39 -15.96 6.68
C SER A 120 32.87 -16.30 6.88
N GLU A 121 33.79 -15.36 6.72
CA GLU A 121 35.23 -15.55 6.97
C GLU A 121 35.55 -15.76 8.46
N PHE A 122 34.72 -15.23 9.38
CA PHE A 122 34.88 -15.41 10.82
C PHE A 122 34.13 -16.60 11.37
N ILE A 123 33.23 -17.20 10.57
CA ILE A 123 32.48 -18.38 10.96
C ILE A 123 33.27 -19.59 10.49
N PRO A 124 33.74 -20.48 11.40
CA PRO A 124 34.45 -21.68 11.00
C PRO A 124 33.48 -22.67 10.32
N VAL A 125 33.20 -22.41 9.04
CA VAL A 125 32.20 -23.12 8.21
C VAL A 125 32.52 -24.62 8.18
N GLU A 126 33.82 -24.98 8.17
CA GLU A 126 34.24 -26.38 8.20
C GLU A 126 33.84 -27.10 9.49
N LEU A 127 33.91 -26.40 10.62
CA LEU A 127 33.51 -26.95 11.93
C LEU A 127 32.00 -27.11 12.00
N ILE A 128 31.23 -26.13 11.42
CA ILE A 128 29.79 -26.21 11.32
C ILE A 128 29.38 -27.31 10.33
N TYR A 129 30.05 -27.37 9.16
CA TYR A 129 29.74 -28.39 8.15
C TYR A 129 29.94 -29.79 8.66
N GLY A 130 31.04 -30.07 9.37
CA GLY A 130 31.30 -31.36 10.02
C GLY A 130 30.28 -31.69 11.10
N GLN A 131 29.90 -30.71 11.91
CA GLN A 131 28.88 -30.86 12.94
C GLN A 131 27.49 -31.08 12.32
N VAL A 132 27.12 -30.32 11.28
CA VAL A 132 25.82 -30.46 10.56
C VAL A 132 25.75 -31.82 9.89
N GLN A 133 26.83 -32.35 9.31
CA GLN A 133 26.84 -33.68 8.71
C GLN A 133 26.65 -34.77 9.74
N THR A 134 27.22 -34.61 10.94
CA THR A 134 27.01 -35.52 12.07
C THR A 134 25.60 -35.36 12.64
N MET A 135 25.07 -34.14 12.74
CA MET A 135 23.69 -33.83 13.15
C MET A 135 22.65 -34.38 12.17
N LEU A 136 22.90 -34.31 10.87
CA LEU A 136 22.00 -34.92 9.85
C LEU A 136 21.94 -36.46 10.01
N LYS A 137 23.01 -37.07 10.47
CA LYS A 137 23.01 -38.50 10.84
C LYS A 137 22.30 -38.79 12.17
N THR A 138 22.33 -37.81 13.12
CA THR A 138 21.77 -37.97 14.48
C THR A 138 20.28 -37.63 14.58
N GLY A 139 19.74 -36.87 13.62
CA GLY A 139 18.29 -36.65 13.54
C GLY A 139 17.87 -35.34 12.94
N ILE A 140 17.03 -35.44 11.95
CA ILE A 140 16.29 -34.34 11.30
C ILE A 140 15.59 -33.44 12.33
N ILE A 141 15.29 -33.98 13.51
CA ILE A 141 14.63 -33.27 14.62
C ILE A 141 15.50 -32.14 15.19
N VAL A 142 16.82 -32.36 15.36
CA VAL A 142 17.73 -31.33 15.91
C VAL A 142 17.84 -30.16 14.93
N VAL A 143 18.03 -30.45 13.65
CA VAL A 143 18.08 -29.41 12.61
C VAL A 143 16.74 -28.63 12.55
N ALA A 144 15.61 -29.33 12.55
CA ALA A 144 14.30 -28.74 12.57
C ALA A 144 14.08 -27.83 13.80
N THR A 145 14.56 -28.25 14.96
CA THR A 145 14.47 -27.48 16.20
C THR A 145 15.28 -26.18 16.12
N ILE A 146 16.54 -26.28 15.64
CA ILE A 146 17.38 -25.07 15.47
C ILE A 146 16.71 -24.08 14.50
N VAL A 147 16.24 -24.55 13.35
CA VAL A 147 15.54 -23.72 12.36
C VAL A 147 14.29 -23.09 12.97
N ALA A 148 13.50 -23.86 13.75
CA ALA A 148 12.31 -23.35 14.42
C ALA A 148 12.65 -22.25 15.44
N VAL A 149 13.72 -22.41 16.22
CA VAL A 149 14.17 -21.41 17.21
C VAL A 149 14.60 -20.12 16.51
N VAL A 150 15.42 -20.21 15.46
CA VAL A 150 15.85 -19.05 14.67
C VAL A 150 14.64 -18.32 14.06
N PHE A 151 13.71 -19.09 13.51
CA PHE A 151 12.48 -18.53 12.95
C PHE A 151 11.62 -17.83 14.01
N PHE A 152 11.52 -18.40 15.20
CA PHE A 152 10.75 -17.82 16.32
C PHE A 152 11.37 -16.53 16.83
N ILE A 153 12.70 -16.46 16.97
CA ILE A 153 13.41 -15.25 17.36
C ILE A 153 13.21 -14.15 16.31
N ALA A 154 13.37 -14.48 15.02
CA ALA A 154 13.13 -13.55 13.93
C ALA A 154 11.67 -13.04 13.91
N TRP A 155 10.71 -13.92 14.24
CA TRP A 155 9.31 -13.53 14.35
C TRP A 155 9.07 -12.55 15.50
N ILE A 156 9.64 -12.79 16.69
CA ILE A 156 9.54 -11.87 17.84
C ILE A 156 10.13 -10.49 17.47
N LEU A 157 11.30 -10.48 16.83
CA LEU A 157 11.92 -9.22 16.38
C LEU A 157 11.03 -8.48 15.35
N SER A 158 10.43 -9.21 14.40
CA SER A 158 9.48 -8.66 13.43
C SER A 158 8.27 -8.03 14.11
N VAL A 159 7.70 -8.72 15.10
CA VAL A 159 6.58 -8.22 15.90
C VAL A 159 6.97 -6.94 16.64
N ALA A 160 8.12 -6.93 17.30
CA ALA A 160 8.63 -5.76 18.04
C ALA A 160 8.85 -4.56 17.10
N MET A 161 9.50 -4.75 15.96
CA MET A 161 9.76 -3.70 14.97
C MET A 161 8.45 -3.13 14.39
N THR A 162 7.49 -3.99 14.09
CA THR A 162 6.17 -3.55 13.60
C THR A 162 5.42 -2.77 14.69
N TYR A 163 5.45 -3.23 15.93
CA TYR A 163 4.83 -2.55 17.07
C TYR A 163 5.40 -1.14 17.24
N ILE A 164 6.73 -1.00 17.24
CA ILE A 164 7.43 0.29 17.35
C ILE A 164 7.05 1.23 16.19
N SER A 165 7.00 0.72 14.97
CA SER A 165 6.75 1.50 13.75
C SER A 165 5.30 2.01 13.65
N TYR A 166 4.33 1.25 14.15
CA TYR A 166 2.90 1.57 14.06
C TYR A 166 2.29 1.99 15.40
N TYR A 167 3.11 2.24 16.41
CA TYR A 167 2.63 2.71 17.72
C TYR A 167 1.85 4.02 17.58
N ALA A 168 0.75 4.16 18.33
CA ALA A 168 -0.14 5.32 18.34
C ALA A 168 -0.57 5.77 16.93
N PHE A 169 -0.88 4.80 16.06
CA PHE A 169 -1.32 5.08 14.69
C PHE A 169 -2.67 5.78 14.69
N THR A 170 -2.71 6.97 14.08
CA THR A 170 -3.92 7.78 13.95
C THR A 170 -4.07 8.30 12.53
N VAL A 171 -5.32 8.36 12.05
CA VAL A 171 -5.71 9.05 10.83
C VAL A 171 -6.68 10.15 11.18
N GLN A 172 -6.36 11.34 10.77
CA GLN A 172 -7.15 12.54 10.97
C GLN A 172 -7.51 13.11 9.61
N LYS A 173 -8.72 13.60 9.49
CA LYS A 173 -9.18 14.36 8.32
C LYS A 173 -9.25 15.82 8.68
N ASP A 174 -8.59 16.61 7.91
CA ASP A 174 -8.78 18.04 7.78
C ASP A 174 -9.58 18.32 6.51
N GLU A 175 -10.14 19.49 6.31
CA GLU A 175 -11.02 19.80 5.17
C GLU A 175 -10.45 19.37 3.82
N GLU A 176 -9.16 19.57 3.60
CA GLU A 176 -8.47 19.28 2.33
C GLU A 176 -7.39 18.17 2.43
N ASN A 177 -7.05 17.74 3.64
CA ASN A 177 -5.89 16.87 3.86
C ASN A 177 -6.25 15.65 4.71
N ILE A 178 -5.53 14.56 4.47
CA ILE A 178 -5.49 13.41 5.37
C ILE A 178 -4.13 13.44 6.08
N ILE A 179 -4.16 13.42 7.40
CA ILE A 179 -2.98 13.44 8.25
C ILE A 179 -2.85 12.08 8.90
N ILE A 180 -1.73 11.39 8.65
CA ILE A 180 -1.41 10.09 9.22
C ILE A 180 -0.24 10.26 10.18
N THR A 181 -0.42 9.87 11.43
CA THR A 181 0.65 9.93 12.45
C THR A 181 0.90 8.54 13.01
N ARG A 182 2.18 8.15 13.12
CA ARG A 182 2.60 6.84 13.64
C ARG A 182 4.00 6.87 14.24
N GLY A 183 4.32 5.90 15.09
CA GLY A 183 5.66 5.59 15.56
C GLY A 183 5.93 5.93 17.02
N LEU A 184 6.65 5.03 17.69
CA LEU A 184 7.05 5.15 19.10
C LEU A 184 8.39 5.88 19.26
N LEU A 185 9.42 5.42 18.57
CA LEU A 185 10.78 5.97 18.64
C LEU A 185 10.93 7.20 17.75
N GLU A 186 10.42 7.11 16.53
CA GLU A 186 10.37 8.19 15.55
C GLU A 186 8.91 8.45 15.18
N LYS A 187 8.39 9.62 15.53
CA LYS A 187 7.05 10.01 15.10
C LYS A 187 7.09 10.49 13.67
N LYS A 188 6.41 9.74 12.78
CA LYS A 188 6.21 10.11 11.39
C LYS A 188 4.83 10.74 11.24
N LYS A 189 4.76 12.01 10.80
CA LYS A 189 3.51 12.71 10.42
C LYS A 189 3.55 12.88 8.91
N VAL A 190 2.56 12.32 8.23
CA VAL A 190 2.43 12.36 6.77
C VAL A 190 1.13 13.06 6.44
N THR A 191 1.18 14.15 5.67
CA THR A 191 0.02 14.93 5.23
C THR A 191 -0.20 14.71 3.75
N VAL A 192 -1.39 14.23 3.37
CA VAL A 192 -1.78 13.93 1.98
C VAL A 192 -2.95 14.79 1.58
N PRO A 193 -2.80 15.72 0.62
CA PRO A 193 -3.92 16.44 0.05
C PRO A 193 -4.90 15.50 -0.66
N LEU A 194 -6.20 15.64 -0.41
CA LEU A 194 -7.26 14.83 -1.04
C LEU A 194 -7.21 14.92 -2.58
N THR A 195 -6.81 16.07 -3.12
CA THR A 195 -6.65 16.31 -4.56
C THR A 195 -5.56 15.44 -5.19
N ARG A 196 -4.54 15.00 -4.43
CA ARG A 196 -3.44 14.16 -4.90
C ARG A 196 -3.76 12.65 -4.84
N VAL A 197 -4.87 12.24 -4.24
CA VAL A 197 -5.27 10.84 -4.14
C VAL A 197 -5.60 10.30 -5.54
N GLN A 198 -4.94 9.21 -5.92
CA GLN A 198 -5.09 8.55 -7.23
C GLN A 198 -5.96 7.30 -7.15
N GLY A 199 -5.90 6.60 -6.04
CA GLY A 199 -6.69 5.39 -5.82
C GLY A 199 -6.45 4.80 -4.44
N ILE A 200 -7.27 3.83 -4.11
CA ILE A 200 -7.25 3.11 -2.83
C ILE A 200 -7.16 1.63 -3.14
N GLU A 201 -6.21 0.94 -2.52
CA GLU A 201 -6.04 -0.49 -2.65
C GLU A 201 -6.34 -1.18 -1.32
N VAL A 202 -7.23 -2.14 -1.34
CA VAL A 202 -7.54 -3.00 -0.19
C VAL A 202 -6.84 -4.33 -0.36
N ILE A 203 -6.03 -4.71 0.63
CA ILE A 203 -5.22 -5.93 0.62
C ILE A 203 -5.65 -6.84 1.77
N GLN A 204 -5.98 -8.08 1.45
CA GLN A 204 -6.32 -9.11 2.44
C GLN A 204 -5.42 -10.32 2.24
N ASN A 205 -4.56 -10.63 3.20
CA ASN A 205 -3.88 -11.91 3.24
C ASN A 205 -4.81 -13.02 3.80
N PRO A 206 -4.53 -14.31 3.61
CA PRO A 206 -5.41 -15.40 4.06
C PRO A 206 -5.76 -15.35 5.55
N PHE A 207 -4.77 -15.09 6.41
CA PHE A 207 -5.01 -14.99 7.86
C PHE A 207 -5.96 -13.85 8.20
N ARG A 208 -5.77 -12.68 7.58
CA ARG A 208 -6.66 -11.53 7.78
C ARG A 208 -8.06 -11.77 7.24
N GLN A 209 -8.18 -12.53 6.14
CA GLN A 209 -9.49 -12.95 5.62
C GLN A 209 -10.26 -13.80 6.65
N LEU A 210 -9.60 -14.79 7.30
CA LEU A 210 -10.22 -15.65 8.30
C LEU A 210 -10.74 -14.86 9.51
N ILE A 211 -10.02 -13.83 9.94
CA ILE A 211 -10.38 -13.01 11.11
C ILE A 211 -11.18 -11.75 10.75
N GLY A 212 -11.51 -11.55 9.45
CA GLY A 212 -12.30 -10.43 8.97
C GLY A 212 -11.61 -9.07 9.03
N TYR A 213 -10.27 -9.04 8.83
CA TYR A 213 -9.48 -7.82 8.77
C TYR A 213 -8.81 -7.61 7.40
N GLU A 214 -8.47 -6.38 7.11
CA GLU A 214 -7.84 -5.96 5.86
C GLU A 214 -6.90 -4.77 6.07
N THR A 215 -6.02 -4.53 5.11
CA THR A 215 -5.15 -3.36 5.02
C THR A 215 -5.66 -2.46 3.91
N VAL A 216 -5.72 -1.16 4.16
CA VAL A 216 -6.04 -0.16 3.15
C VAL A 216 -4.81 0.67 2.86
N VAL A 217 -4.41 0.69 1.60
CA VAL A 217 -3.27 1.45 1.08
C VAL A 217 -3.80 2.63 0.26
N LEU A 218 -3.24 3.80 0.48
CA LEU A 218 -3.54 5.01 -0.28
C LEU A 218 -2.47 5.24 -1.34
N HIS A 219 -2.88 5.39 -2.60
CA HIS A 219 -2.02 5.77 -3.70
C HIS A 219 -2.16 7.27 -3.98
N SER A 220 -1.08 8.01 -3.86
CA SER A 220 -1.03 9.47 -4.05
C SER A 220 -0.07 9.85 -5.18
N ALA A 221 -0.38 10.92 -5.90
CA ALA A 221 0.55 11.54 -6.84
C ALA A 221 1.59 12.36 -6.06
N GLY A 222 2.86 12.00 -6.20
CA GLY A 222 3.98 12.55 -5.43
C GLY A 222 4.47 11.59 -4.35
N SER A 223 5.74 11.68 -4.01
CA SER A 223 6.34 10.88 -2.94
C SER A 223 5.93 11.49 -1.61
N VAL A 224 5.03 10.87 -0.91
CA VAL A 224 4.56 11.32 0.41
C VAL A 224 5.37 10.67 1.53
N SER A 225 6.13 9.63 1.22
CA SER A 225 7.03 8.93 2.13
C SER A 225 8.38 8.78 1.44
N GLY A 226 9.43 9.39 1.98
CA GLY A 226 10.75 9.51 1.37
C GLY A 226 11.50 8.26 0.92
N ASP A 227 10.93 7.05 1.06
CA ASP A 227 11.60 5.77 0.75
C ASP A 227 10.81 4.84 -0.17
N GLY A 228 9.85 5.34 -0.97
CA GLY A 228 8.99 4.47 -1.80
C GLY A 228 8.07 3.56 -0.98
N GLU A 229 7.93 3.82 0.31
CA GLU A 229 7.08 3.05 1.22
C GLU A 229 5.61 3.24 0.85
N LYS A 230 4.87 2.13 0.77
CA LYS A 230 3.42 2.17 0.55
C LYS A 230 2.75 2.92 1.70
N LEU A 231 1.95 3.92 1.37
CA LEU A 231 1.23 4.70 2.37
C LEU A 231 0.01 3.91 2.88
N ASN A 232 0.16 3.29 4.04
CA ASN A 232 -0.94 2.58 4.69
C ASN A 232 -1.91 3.59 5.31
N LEU A 233 -3.11 3.73 4.72
CA LEU A 233 -4.18 4.55 5.29
C LEU A 233 -4.77 3.89 6.54
N PHE A 234 -5.08 2.60 6.43
CA PHE A 234 -5.47 1.75 7.57
C PHE A 234 -4.63 0.48 7.53
N PRO A 235 -3.58 0.36 8.37
CA PRO A 235 -2.72 -0.83 8.39
C PRO A 235 -3.48 -2.10 8.75
N LEU A 236 -4.49 -1.96 9.62
CA LEU A 236 -5.41 -3.02 9.98
C LEU A 236 -6.79 -2.42 10.32
N VAL A 237 -7.81 -2.84 9.60
CA VAL A 237 -9.21 -2.42 9.80
C VAL A 237 -10.14 -3.62 9.64
N ARG A 238 -11.23 -3.65 10.38
CA ARG A 238 -12.27 -4.67 10.19
C ARG A 238 -12.99 -4.45 8.87
N SER A 239 -13.16 -5.51 8.08
CA SER A 239 -13.81 -5.46 6.77
C SER A 239 -15.22 -4.84 6.82
N LYS A 240 -15.96 -5.07 7.92
CA LYS A 240 -17.30 -4.49 8.15
C LYS A 240 -17.28 -2.96 8.34
N LYS A 241 -16.17 -2.38 8.85
CA LYS A 241 -16.06 -0.94 9.10
C LYS A 241 -15.36 -0.19 7.97
N ARG A 242 -14.77 -0.92 7.01
CA ARG A 242 -14.00 -0.33 5.91
C ARG A 242 -14.79 0.70 5.12
N GLU A 243 -16.00 0.30 4.68
CA GLU A 243 -16.84 1.12 3.81
C GLU A 243 -17.25 2.43 4.51
N GLU A 244 -17.68 2.34 5.76
CA GLU A 244 -18.03 3.50 6.58
C GLU A 244 -16.85 4.48 6.72
N LEU A 245 -15.67 3.96 7.11
CA LEU A 245 -14.46 4.77 7.29
C LEU A 245 -13.96 5.38 5.97
N LEU A 246 -14.00 4.64 4.87
CA LEU A 246 -13.58 5.16 3.58
C LEU A 246 -14.56 6.20 3.03
N THR A 247 -15.86 6.00 3.22
CA THR A 247 -16.89 6.96 2.79
C THR A 247 -16.80 8.27 3.58
N SER A 248 -16.48 8.22 4.88
CA SER A 248 -16.26 9.44 5.68
C SER A 248 -15.06 10.25 5.21
N LEU A 249 -13.98 9.57 4.79
CA LEU A 249 -12.79 10.24 4.24
C LEU A 249 -12.99 10.71 2.80
N PHE A 250 -13.64 9.90 1.96
CA PHE A 250 -13.81 10.12 0.53
C PHE A 250 -15.29 10.08 0.11
N PRO A 251 -16.10 11.10 0.43
CA PRO A 251 -17.54 11.08 0.16
C PRO A 251 -17.88 11.05 -1.35
N THR A 252 -16.94 11.38 -2.21
CA THR A 252 -17.09 11.34 -3.67
C THR A 252 -16.83 9.98 -4.30
N MET A 253 -16.42 8.97 -3.51
CA MET A 253 -16.11 7.63 -3.97
C MET A 253 -16.98 6.60 -3.27
N ALA A 254 -17.37 5.56 -3.99
CA ALA A 254 -18.06 4.39 -3.44
C ALA A 254 -17.09 3.23 -3.23
N PHE A 255 -17.29 2.43 -2.19
CA PHE A 255 -16.41 1.32 -1.84
C PHE A 255 -17.14 -0.03 -1.75
N PRO A 256 -18.04 -0.37 -2.69
CA PRO A 256 -18.71 -1.64 -2.69
C PRO A 256 -17.75 -2.80 -2.95
N ASN A 257 -18.17 -3.99 -2.61
CA ASN A 257 -17.50 -5.19 -3.09
C ASN A 257 -17.91 -5.43 -4.55
N PRO A 258 -16.96 -5.62 -5.48
CA PRO A 258 -17.28 -5.78 -6.89
C PRO A 258 -18.10 -7.06 -7.12
N GLU A 259 -19.23 -6.92 -7.82
CA GLU A 259 -20.24 -7.97 -8.00
C GLU A 259 -20.05 -8.77 -9.30
N HIS A 260 -19.51 -8.14 -10.36
CA HIS A 260 -19.33 -8.79 -11.64
C HIS A 260 -18.20 -9.80 -11.59
N ARG A 261 -18.57 -11.08 -11.54
CA ARG A 261 -17.63 -12.20 -11.52
C ARG A 261 -17.24 -12.60 -12.93
N LEU A 262 -16.06 -13.22 -13.03
CA LEU A 262 -15.59 -13.74 -14.30
C LEU A 262 -16.46 -14.92 -14.81
N PRO A 263 -16.61 -15.05 -16.14
CA PRO A 263 -17.40 -16.12 -16.74
C PRO A 263 -16.74 -17.49 -16.52
N LYS A 264 -17.56 -18.55 -16.54
CA LYS A 264 -17.08 -19.92 -16.30
C LYS A 264 -16.04 -20.39 -17.33
N HIS A 265 -16.10 -19.93 -18.58
CA HIS A 265 -15.15 -20.29 -19.64
C HIS A 265 -13.73 -19.73 -19.40
N SER A 266 -13.56 -18.74 -18.52
CA SER A 266 -12.23 -18.23 -18.16
C SER A 266 -11.48 -19.16 -17.17
N ARG A 267 -12.18 -20.08 -16.51
CA ARG A 267 -11.63 -20.97 -15.47
C ARG A 267 -10.41 -21.82 -15.91
N PRO A 268 -10.38 -22.42 -17.11
CA PRO A 268 -9.22 -23.21 -17.53
C PRO A 268 -7.94 -22.39 -17.67
N TYR A 269 -8.02 -21.08 -17.95
CA TYR A 269 -6.85 -20.22 -18.11
C TYR A 269 -6.12 -19.96 -16.79
N PHE A 270 -6.81 -19.93 -15.67
CA PHE A 270 -6.19 -19.86 -14.34
C PHE A 270 -5.37 -21.10 -13.99
N ARG A 271 -5.70 -22.26 -14.57
CA ARG A 271 -5.00 -23.52 -14.34
C ARG A 271 -3.74 -23.63 -15.20
N ARG A 272 -3.78 -23.19 -16.47
CA ARG A 272 -2.71 -23.40 -17.46
C ARG A 272 -1.39 -22.73 -17.12
N VAL A 273 -1.41 -21.57 -16.44
CA VAL A 273 -0.23 -20.72 -16.25
C VAL A 273 0.90 -21.41 -15.49
N HIS A 274 0.60 -22.37 -14.64
CA HIS A 274 1.59 -22.98 -13.76
C HIS A 274 1.99 -24.42 -14.10
N TYR A 275 1.34 -25.08 -15.06
CA TYR A 275 1.69 -26.47 -15.40
C TYR A 275 3.11 -26.61 -15.94
N ASN A 276 3.61 -25.63 -16.66
CA ASN A 276 4.94 -25.68 -17.27
C ASN A 276 6.06 -25.78 -16.23
N TRP A 277 5.82 -25.28 -15.01
CA TRP A 277 6.78 -25.35 -13.91
C TRP A 277 6.45 -26.43 -12.88
N LEU A 278 5.18 -26.71 -12.68
CA LEU A 278 4.73 -27.65 -11.66
C LEU A 278 5.11 -29.09 -12.00
N LEU A 279 4.90 -29.53 -13.24
CA LEU A 279 5.21 -30.90 -13.64
C LEU A 279 6.71 -31.22 -13.61
N PRO A 280 7.61 -30.38 -14.18
CA PRO A 280 9.05 -30.56 -14.02
C PRO A 280 9.51 -30.55 -12.56
N LEU A 281 8.94 -29.67 -11.72
CA LEU A 281 9.24 -29.62 -10.30
C LEU A 281 8.87 -30.92 -9.60
N ILE A 282 7.68 -31.48 -9.85
CA ILE A 282 7.23 -32.75 -9.27
C ILE A 282 8.15 -33.87 -9.73
N ALA A 283 8.49 -33.94 -11.00
CA ALA A 283 9.40 -34.95 -11.55
C ALA A 283 10.79 -34.88 -10.89
N ALA A 284 11.33 -33.66 -10.73
CA ALA A 284 12.60 -33.45 -10.05
C ALA A 284 12.54 -33.87 -8.57
N LEU A 285 11.48 -33.54 -7.85
CA LEU A 285 11.32 -33.92 -6.45
C LEU A 285 11.20 -35.46 -6.28
N ILE A 286 10.51 -36.15 -7.18
CA ILE A 286 10.43 -37.60 -7.18
C ILE A 286 11.81 -38.23 -7.44
N TYR A 287 12.57 -37.66 -8.38
CA TYR A 287 13.88 -38.16 -8.76
C TYR A 287 14.95 -37.97 -7.66
N PHE A 288 15.00 -36.74 -7.09
CA PHE A 288 16.07 -36.39 -6.14
C PHE A 288 15.79 -36.76 -4.70
N PHE A 289 14.52 -37.03 -4.31
CA PHE A 289 14.14 -37.29 -2.91
C PHE A 289 13.29 -38.55 -2.73
N PRO A 290 13.73 -39.76 -3.18
CA PRO A 290 12.99 -40.98 -2.93
C PRO A 290 13.09 -41.38 -1.46
N PRO A 291 12.05 -41.95 -0.81
CA PRO A 291 10.69 -42.13 -1.32
C PRO A 291 9.76 -40.94 -1.11
N TYR A 292 10.20 -39.89 -0.39
CA TYR A 292 9.36 -38.75 0.02
C TYR A 292 8.95 -37.87 -1.15
N GLY A 293 9.68 -37.89 -2.26
CA GLY A 293 9.37 -37.12 -3.46
C GLY A 293 7.96 -37.37 -4.02
N TRP A 294 7.39 -38.55 -3.80
CA TRP A 294 6.02 -38.86 -4.19
C TRP A 294 4.95 -37.98 -3.53
N LEU A 295 5.26 -37.43 -2.34
CA LEU A 295 4.36 -36.46 -1.68
C LEU A 295 4.15 -35.19 -2.53
N SER A 296 5.08 -34.85 -3.45
CA SER A 296 4.95 -33.73 -4.34
C SER A 296 3.76 -33.84 -5.32
N VAL A 297 3.26 -35.05 -5.56
CA VAL A 297 2.03 -35.27 -6.36
C VAL A 297 0.82 -34.56 -5.75
N LEU A 298 0.79 -34.37 -4.42
CA LEU A 298 -0.24 -33.57 -3.74
C LEU A 298 -0.27 -32.10 -4.16
N LEU A 299 0.78 -31.58 -4.78
CA LEU A 299 0.80 -30.22 -5.34
C LEU A 299 -0.19 -30.08 -6.50
N ILE A 300 -0.55 -31.16 -7.19
CA ILE A 300 -1.51 -31.14 -8.31
C ILE A 300 -2.92 -30.73 -7.80
N PRO A 301 -3.58 -31.47 -6.89
CA PRO A 301 -4.89 -31.07 -6.38
C PRO A 301 -4.84 -29.73 -5.66
N LEU A 302 -3.75 -29.41 -4.96
CA LEU A 302 -3.55 -28.11 -4.32
C LEU A 302 -3.54 -26.97 -5.36
N HIS A 303 -2.84 -27.18 -6.49
CA HIS A 303 -2.84 -26.22 -7.59
C HIS A 303 -4.24 -26.01 -8.20
N PHE A 304 -5.02 -27.10 -8.37
CA PHE A 304 -6.40 -26.98 -8.86
C PHE A 304 -7.27 -26.19 -7.91
N ALA A 305 -7.18 -26.47 -6.60
CA ALA A 305 -7.91 -25.75 -5.56
C ALA A 305 -7.53 -24.25 -5.54
N HIS A 306 -6.23 -23.96 -5.59
CA HIS A 306 -5.71 -22.60 -5.64
C HIS A 306 -6.18 -21.83 -6.90
N SER A 307 -6.15 -22.46 -8.06
CA SER A 307 -6.62 -21.87 -9.33
C SER A 307 -8.12 -21.58 -9.29
N ALA A 308 -8.91 -22.47 -8.72
CA ALA A 308 -10.35 -22.26 -8.51
C ALA A 308 -10.61 -21.10 -7.56
N TRP A 309 -9.83 -20.99 -6.48
CA TRP A 309 -9.90 -19.89 -5.53
C TRP A 309 -9.56 -18.53 -6.16
N ARG A 310 -8.52 -18.47 -7.00
CA ARG A 310 -8.16 -17.27 -7.77
C ARG A 310 -9.27 -16.84 -8.71
N HIS A 311 -9.84 -17.79 -9.49
CA HIS A 311 -10.96 -17.51 -10.38
C HIS A 311 -12.18 -16.99 -9.63
N HIS A 312 -12.56 -17.65 -8.52
CA HIS A 312 -13.73 -17.25 -7.72
C HIS A 312 -13.57 -15.85 -7.08
N SER A 313 -12.33 -15.47 -6.77
CA SER A 313 -12.01 -14.19 -6.14
C SER A 313 -11.92 -13.03 -7.13
N ALA A 314 -11.72 -13.31 -8.42
CA ALA A 314 -11.56 -12.29 -9.44
C ALA A 314 -12.91 -11.71 -9.83
N SER A 315 -13.03 -10.39 -9.78
CA SER A 315 -14.25 -9.65 -10.08
C SER A 315 -13.92 -8.20 -10.43
N PHE A 316 -14.88 -7.52 -11.03
CA PHE A 316 -14.77 -6.11 -11.39
C PHE A 316 -16.11 -5.41 -11.26
N GLN A 317 -16.09 -4.10 -11.22
CA GLN A 317 -17.30 -3.28 -11.27
C GLN A 317 -16.95 -1.89 -11.79
N VAL A 318 -17.85 -1.32 -12.55
CA VAL A 318 -17.79 0.09 -12.95
C VAL A 318 -19.00 0.77 -12.37
N VAL A 319 -18.77 1.81 -11.57
CA VAL A 319 -19.82 2.62 -10.96
C VAL A 319 -19.55 4.06 -11.38
N ASP A 320 -20.41 4.64 -12.19
CA ASP A 320 -20.26 5.98 -12.76
C ASP A 320 -18.89 6.22 -13.40
N LYS A 321 -18.05 7.02 -12.74
CA LYS A 321 -16.69 7.36 -13.18
C LYS A 321 -15.61 6.54 -12.46
N GLN A 322 -16.00 5.59 -11.62
CA GLN A 322 -15.10 4.78 -10.80
C GLN A 322 -14.98 3.38 -11.38
N VAL A 323 -13.77 2.83 -11.35
CA VAL A 323 -13.46 1.46 -11.74
C VAL A 323 -12.91 0.71 -10.54
N ILE A 324 -13.47 -0.45 -10.30
CA ILE A 324 -13.11 -1.35 -9.20
C ILE A 324 -12.62 -2.65 -9.81
N LEU A 325 -11.38 -3.01 -9.52
CA LEU A 325 -10.77 -4.25 -10.01
C LEU A 325 -10.33 -5.10 -8.82
N ARG A 326 -10.74 -6.36 -8.83
CA ARG A 326 -10.35 -7.32 -7.80
C ARG A 326 -9.70 -8.54 -8.40
N HIS A 327 -8.57 -8.92 -7.85
CA HIS A 327 -7.89 -10.16 -8.19
C HIS A 327 -7.19 -10.75 -6.98
N ARG A 328 -6.91 -12.04 -7.07
CA ARG A 328 -6.05 -12.72 -6.11
C ARG A 328 -4.67 -12.92 -6.71
N GLY A 329 -3.65 -12.48 -5.97
CA GLY A 329 -2.25 -12.79 -6.27
C GLY A 329 -1.93 -14.26 -5.96
N LEU A 330 -0.77 -14.55 -5.38
CA LEU A 330 -0.46 -15.90 -4.93
C LEU A 330 -1.41 -16.31 -3.80
N LEU A 331 -1.49 -15.53 -2.74
CA LEU A 331 -2.34 -15.79 -1.57
C LEU A 331 -3.26 -14.61 -1.26
N SER A 332 -2.75 -13.39 -1.33
CA SER A 332 -3.47 -12.18 -0.95
C SER A 332 -4.49 -11.75 -2.00
N LEU A 333 -5.61 -11.24 -1.53
CA LEU A 333 -6.66 -10.61 -2.33
C LEU A 333 -6.38 -9.12 -2.41
N TYR A 334 -6.44 -8.56 -3.61
CA TYR A 334 -6.23 -7.15 -3.92
C TYR A 334 -7.49 -6.59 -4.54
N THR A 335 -7.97 -5.46 -4.02
CA THR A 335 -9.09 -4.71 -4.61
C THR A 335 -8.67 -3.27 -4.80
N MET A 336 -8.59 -2.83 -6.05
CA MET A 336 -8.22 -1.47 -6.42
C MET A 336 -9.47 -0.65 -6.73
N TYR A 337 -9.61 0.49 -6.07
CA TYR A 337 -10.62 1.51 -6.32
C TYR A 337 -9.95 2.72 -6.95
N THR A 338 -10.32 3.10 -8.16
CA THR A 338 -9.78 4.27 -8.84
C THR A 338 -10.84 4.95 -9.70
N THR A 339 -10.65 6.22 -10.01
CA THR A 339 -11.51 6.95 -10.95
C THR A 339 -10.88 6.99 -12.34
N ARG A 340 -11.70 7.04 -13.39
CA ARG A 340 -11.23 7.07 -14.79
C ARG A 340 -10.20 8.17 -15.05
N ARG A 341 -10.38 9.36 -14.46
CA ARG A 341 -9.48 10.51 -14.62
C ARG A 341 -8.08 10.29 -14.02
N ARG A 342 -7.93 9.33 -13.10
CA ARG A 342 -6.67 9.03 -12.42
C ARG A 342 -5.90 7.88 -13.07
N VAL A 343 -6.51 7.18 -14.03
CA VAL A 343 -5.84 6.12 -14.78
C VAL A 343 -4.84 6.75 -15.74
N GLN A 344 -3.56 6.38 -15.60
CA GLN A 344 -2.50 6.85 -16.49
C GLN A 344 -2.34 5.98 -17.73
N SER A 345 -2.54 4.69 -17.56
CA SER A 345 -2.40 3.73 -18.66
C SER A 345 -3.37 2.57 -18.45
N SER A 346 -4.05 2.22 -19.52
CA SER A 346 -4.91 1.06 -19.61
C SER A 346 -4.31 0.10 -20.65
N THR A 347 -4.22 -1.19 -20.32
CA THR A 347 -3.61 -2.19 -21.17
C THR A 347 -4.43 -3.47 -21.14
N ILE A 348 -4.73 -4.02 -22.30
CA ILE A 348 -5.28 -5.38 -22.44
C ILE A 348 -4.15 -6.26 -22.98
N ARG A 349 -3.81 -7.31 -22.23
CA ARG A 349 -2.88 -8.36 -22.70
C ARG A 349 -3.65 -9.62 -23.00
N GLN A 350 -3.38 -10.18 -24.17
CA GLN A 350 -4.01 -11.39 -24.65
C GLN A 350 -2.94 -12.30 -25.27
N SER A 351 -2.84 -13.53 -24.78
CA SER A 351 -2.01 -14.56 -25.40
C SER A 351 -2.81 -15.29 -26.49
N ILE A 352 -2.14 -16.00 -27.39
CA ILE A 352 -2.78 -16.81 -28.45
C ILE A 352 -3.82 -17.77 -27.87
N PHE A 353 -3.56 -18.34 -26.69
CA PHE A 353 -4.52 -19.22 -26.02
C PHE A 353 -5.73 -18.46 -25.46
N GLN A 354 -5.52 -17.25 -24.94
CA GLN A 354 -6.60 -16.41 -24.44
C GLN A 354 -7.47 -15.87 -25.56
N GLU A 355 -6.88 -15.56 -26.71
CA GLU A 355 -7.59 -15.12 -27.91
C GLU A 355 -8.60 -16.16 -28.38
N ARG A 356 -8.18 -17.44 -28.47
CA ARG A 356 -9.09 -18.56 -28.82
C ARG A 356 -10.26 -18.72 -27.86
N GLY A 357 -10.15 -18.28 -26.65
CA GLY A 357 -11.19 -18.37 -25.64
C GLY A 357 -11.89 -17.05 -25.33
N ASN A 358 -11.69 -16.01 -26.14
CA ASN A 358 -12.28 -14.69 -25.97
C ASN A 358 -12.06 -14.10 -24.56
N VAL A 359 -10.88 -14.35 -23.97
CA VAL A 359 -10.51 -13.79 -22.68
C VAL A 359 -9.22 -12.99 -22.78
N GLY A 360 -9.06 -11.99 -21.92
CA GLY A 360 -7.87 -11.14 -21.83
C GLY A 360 -7.56 -10.71 -20.41
N THR A 361 -6.40 -10.17 -20.17
CA THR A 361 -6.02 -9.59 -18.89
C THR A 361 -6.05 -8.08 -18.99
N LEU A 362 -6.98 -7.46 -18.29
CA LEU A 362 -7.04 -6.00 -18.16
C LEU A 362 -6.10 -5.55 -17.05
N MET A 363 -5.31 -4.51 -17.33
CA MET A 363 -4.40 -3.87 -16.39
C MET A 363 -4.60 -2.37 -16.46
N LEU A 364 -4.84 -1.74 -15.32
CA LEU A 364 -4.92 -0.29 -15.15
C LEU A 364 -3.77 0.15 -14.26
N LYS A 365 -3.07 1.19 -14.68
CA LYS A 365 -1.97 1.78 -13.90
C LYS A 365 -2.34 3.18 -13.45
N ILE A 366 -2.11 3.46 -12.19
CA ILE A 366 -2.27 4.77 -11.56
C ILE A 366 -0.95 5.24 -10.97
N LYS A 367 -0.77 6.54 -10.80
CA LYS A 367 0.42 7.09 -10.17
C LYS A 367 0.43 6.77 -8.67
N SER A 368 1.57 6.35 -8.15
CA SER A 368 1.76 6.05 -6.73
C SER A 368 3.18 6.47 -6.32
N GLY A 369 3.31 7.67 -5.78
CA GLY A 369 4.61 8.26 -5.49
C GLY A 369 5.48 8.36 -6.75
N SER A 370 6.73 7.86 -6.67
CA SER A 370 7.66 7.71 -7.81
C SER A 370 7.36 6.51 -8.69
N TRP A 371 6.47 5.60 -8.27
CA TRP A 371 6.10 4.35 -8.95
C TRP A 371 4.68 4.38 -9.51
N GLN A 372 4.29 3.31 -10.17
CA GLN A 372 2.93 3.08 -10.63
C GLN A 372 2.31 1.92 -9.83
N ALA A 373 1.12 2.13 -9.31
CA ALA A 373 0.31 1.03 -8.77
C ALA A 373 -0.52 0.41 -9.90
N GLU A 374 -0.64 -0.92 -9.88
CA GLU A 374 -1.32 -1.69 -10.91
C GLU A 374 -2.54 -2.41 -10.33
N GLY A 375 -3.73 -2.07 -10.83
CA GLY A 375 -4.94 -2.86 -10.67
C GLY A 375 -5.11 -3.78 -11.87
N ARG A 376 -5.41 -5.07 -11.67
CA ARG A 376 -5.59 -6.02 -12.77
C ARG A 376 -6.73 -6.98 -12.54
N VAL A 377 -7.31 -7.46 -13.63
CA VAL A 377 -8.22 -8.61 -13.64
C VAL A 377 -7.75 -9.58 -14.70
N PRO A 378 -7.20 -10.75 -14.31
CA PRO A 378 -6.70 -11.74 -15.24
C PRO A 378 -7.86 -12.52 -15.86
N HIS A 379 -7.71 -12.90 -17.15
CA HIS A 379 -8.63 -13.78 -17.87
C HIS A 379 -10.09 -13.32 -17.86
N MET A 380 -10.32 -12.02 -17.95
CA MET A 380 -11.61 -11.38 -18.08
C MET A 380 -12.17 -11.61 -19.49
N ASP A 381 -13.49 -11.58 -19.65
CA ASP A 381 -14.09 -11.58 -20.99
C ASP A 381 -13.56 -10.39 -21.79
N ILE A 382 -13.25 -10.63 -23.07
CA ILE A 382 -12.60 -9.60 -23.90
C ILE A 382 -13.55 -8.42 -24.18
N ALA A 383 -14.87 -8.65 -24.23
CA ALA A 383 -15.86 -7.61 -24.44
C ALA A 383 -15.90 -6.67 -23.22
N ASP A 384 -15.93 -7.22 -21.99
CA ASP A 384 -15.89 -6.47 -20.75
C ASP A 384 -14.57 -5.71 -20.60
N ALA A 385 -13.44 -6.38 -20.94
CA ALA A 385 -12.13 -5.78 -20.89
C ALA A 385 -12.02 -4.57 -21.83
N ARG A 386 -12.53 -4.70 -23.09
CA ARG A 386 -12.57 -3.61 -24.06
C ARG A 386 -13.49 -2.47 -23.61
N HIS A 387 -14.65 -2.79 -23.04
CA HIS A 387 -15.56 -1.79 -22.51
C HIS A 387 -14.87 -0.90 -21.47
N ILE A 388 -14.22 -1.49 -20.47
CA ILE A 388 -13.48 -0.74 -19.44
C ILE A 388 -12.30 0.01 -20.06
N PHE A 389 -11.57 -0.62 -20.99
CA PHE A 389 -10.43 -0.02 -21.67
C PHE A 389 -10.82 1.28 -22.37
N TYR A 390 -11.86 1.28 -23.20
CA TYR A 390 -12.32 2.48 -23.90
C TYR A 390 -12.83 3.55 -22.97
N GLN A 391 -13.42 3.17 -21.84
CA GLN A 391 -13.87 4.11 -20.84
C GLN A 391 -12.73 4.75 -20.03
N THR A 392 -11.58 4.09 -19.90
CA THR A 392 -10.43 4.54 -19.10
C THR A 392 -9.30 5.11 -19.93
N THR A 393 -9.31 4.91 -21.26
CA THR A 393 -8.35 5.53 -22.16
C THR A 393 -8.70 6.99 -22.31
N PRO A 394 -7.78 7.94 -22.03
CA PRO A 394 -8.03 9.35 -22.26
C PRO A 394 -8.27 9.57 -23.76
N GLU A 395 -9.35 10.27 -24.10
CA GLU A 395 -9.56 10.74 -25.47
C GLU A 395 -8.32 11.57 -25.85
N LYS A 396 -7.65 11.17 -26.93
CA LYS A 396 -6.60 11.99 -27.53
C LYS A 396 -7.24 13.30 -27.95
N LYS A 397 -6.98 14.36 -27.18
CA LYS A 397 -7.24 15.74 -27.63
C LYS A 397 -6.23 16.12 -28.69
#